data_d18fc131931b6b3c515d12ae540df2d5
#
_entry.id   d18fc131931b6b3c515d12ae540df2d5
#
_cell.length_a   1.000
_cell.length_b   1.000
_cell.length_c   1.000
_cell.angle_alpha   90.00
_cell.angle_beta   90.00
_cell.angle_gamma   90.00
#
_symmetry.space_group_name_H-M   'P 1'
#
loop_
_entity.id
_entity.type
_entity.pdbx_description
1 polymer ?
#
loop_
_entity_poly.entity_id
_entity_poly.type
_entity_poly.pdbx_seq_one_letter_code
_entity_poly.pdbx_strand_id
1 'polypeptide(L)'
;MRKKLGLSGKLVLMILFSALASAVFLVGMQVVLNKALWLYFDQPETQQKAVEKQVQELQSYIDRRGLSSRDIDKLDDWSVRNGSTMFIIYDRSRMLYSSYPLVAPVYEGRGNVTEAVPAVSAEHWLPMYSLTFSDKETTAMFYYNGVDAYYGKGCEILLLVSFALFPLFFFLSSRKIIRYILLLSGEIQAMEGGDLDHPITIQGDDELALLAT
;
A
#
# COMPACT_ATOMS: atom_id res chain seq x y z
N MET A 1 -14.86 17.73 -41.53
CA MET A 1 -15.57 16.45 -41.39
C MET A 1 -15.12 15.73 -40.13
N ARG A 2 -15.95 15.65 -39.09
CA ARG A 2 -15.66 14.84 -37.89
C ARG A 2 -15.80 13.36 -38.28
N LYS A 3 -14.70 12.61 -38.31
CA LYS A 3 -14.76 11.15 -38.46
C LYS A 3 -15.59 10.60 -37.30
N LYS A 4 -16.79 10.06 -37.62
CA LYS A 4 -17.65 9.42 -36.63
C LYS A 4 -16.94 8.15 -36.14
N LEU A 5 -16.86 7.96 -34.80
CA LEU A 5 -16.29 6.75 -34.22
C LEU A 5 -17.28 5.58 -34.45
N GLY A 6 -16.81 4.51 -35.08
CA GLY A 6 -17.54 3.26 -35.12
C GLY A 6 -17.71 2.62 -33.74
N LEU A 7 -18.50 1.56 -33.65
CA LEU A 7 -18.78 0.81 -32.41
C LEU A 7 -17.50 0.34 -31.74
N SER A 8 -16.57 -0.22 -32.49
CA SER A 8 -15.26 -0.65 -31.97
C SER A 8 -14.46 0.50 -31.37
N GLY A 9 -14.48 1.67 -32.03
CA GLY A 9 -13.83 2.88 -31.50
C GLY A 9 -14.46 3.37 -30.20
N LYS A 10 -15.79 3.30 -30.06
CA LYS A 10 -16.52 3.64 -28.83
C LYS A 10 -16.16 2.69 -27.68
N LEU A 11 -16.07 1.37 -27.95
CA LEU A 11 -15.68 0.38 -26.95
C LEU A 11 -14.24 0.59 -26.48
N VAL A 12 -13.29 0.83 -27.39
CA VAL A 12 -11.90 1.14 -27.03
C VAL A 12 -11.83 2.39 -26.17
N LEU A 13 -12.57 3.45 -26.53
CA LEU A 13 -12.62 4.68 -25.73
C LEU A 13 -13.16 4.43 -24.32
N MET A 14 -14.18 3.58 -24.16
CA MET A 14 -14.73 3.21 -22.86
C MET A 14 -13.74 2.42 -22.01
N ILE A 15 -12.97 1.51 -22.60
CA ILE A 15 -11.90 0.77 -21.91
C ILE A 15 -10.84 1.77 -21.42
N LEU A 16 -10.37 2.65 -22.32
CA LEU A 16 -9.37 3.66 -21.96
C LEU A 16 -9.85 4.61 -20.87
N PHE A 17 -11.12 5.06 -20.96
CA PHE A 17 -11.72 5.89 -19.93
C PHE A 17 -11.81 5.18 -18.58
N SER A 18 -12.25 3.92 -18.58
CA SER A 18 -12.36 3.10 -17.36
C SER A 18 -10.98 2.84 -16.72
N ALA A 19 -9.96 2.57 -17.54
CA ALA A 19 -8.59 2.39 -17.09
C ALA A 19 -8.02 3.70 -16.50
N LEU A 20 -8.25 4.82 -17.18
CA LEU A 20 -7.82 6.13 -16.70
C LEU A 20 -8.50 6.51 -15.39
N ALA A 21 -9.82 6.31 -15.29
CA ALA A 21 -10.58 6.60 -14.08
C ALA A 21 -10.11 5.75 -12.90
N SER A 22 -9.85 4.46 -13.11
CA SER A 22 -9.30 3.55 -12.10
C SER A 22 -7.87 3.97 -11.68
N ALA A 23 -7.02 4.37 -12.63
CA ALA A 23 -5.67 4.84 -12.33
C ALA A 23 -5.68 6.17 -11.54
N VAL A 24 -6.53 7.12 -11.92
CA VAL A 24 -6.69 8.39 -11.19
C VAL A 24 -7.20 8.15 -9.77
N PHE A 25 -8.15 7.22 -9.60
CA PHE A 25 -8.62 6.81 -8.27
C PHE A 25 -7.46 6.25 -7.43
N LEU A 26 -6.67 5.33 -7.99
CA LEU A 26 -5.54 4.71 -7.28
C LEU A 26 -4.54 5.77 -6.81
N VAL A 27 -4.08 6.63 -7.71
CA VAL A 27 -3.09 7.68 -7.38
C VAL A 27 -3.66 8.67 -6.37
N GLY A 28 -4.90 9.12 -6.55
CA GLY A 28 -5.56 10.02 -5.61
C GLY A 28 -5.67 9.43 -4.21
N MET A 29 -6.07 8.15 -4.11
CA MET A 29 -6.19 7.47 -2.82
C MET A 29 -4.84 7.18 -2.17
N GLN A 30 -3.77 6.93 -2.94
CA GLN A 30 -2.41 6.81 -2.39
C GLN A 30 -1.95 8.12 -1.72
N VAL A 31 -2.22 9.27 -2.34
CA VAL A 31 -1.90 10.58 -1.75
C VAL A 31 -2.68 10.81 -0.45
N VAL A 32 -3.98 10.47 -0.46
CA VAL A 32 -4.84 10.58 0.74
C VAL A 32 -4.34 9.65 1.85
N LEU A 33 -4.03 8.39 1.51
CA LEU A 33 -3.51 7.40 2.46
C LEU A 33 -2.21 7.87 3.10
N ASN A 34 -1.25 8.32 2.28
CA ASN A 34 0.03 8.83 2.76
C ASN A 34 -0.17 9.99 3.74
N LYS A 35 -0.98 10.98 3.35
CA LYS A 35 -1.28 12.13 4.21
C LYS A 35 -1.98 11.73 5.51
N ALA A 36 -2.92 10.80 5.45
CA ALA A 36 -3.64 10.31 6.63
C ALA A 36 -2.70 9.57 7.59
N LEU A 37 -1.79 8.74 7.08
CA LEU A 37 -0.79 8.05 7.89
C LEU A 37 0.18 9.03 8.54
N TRP A 38 0.65 10.03 7.81
CA TRP A 38 1.50 11.08 8.38
C TRP A 38 0.79 11.82 9.51
N LEU A 39 -0.44 12.27 9.33
CA LEU A 39 -1.23 12.94 10.37
C LEU A 39 -1.49 12.05 11.59
N TYR A 40 -1.65 10.74 11.38
CA TYR A 40 -1.89 9.79 12.46
C TYR A 40 -0.63 9.51 13.28
N PHE A 41 0.51 9.30 12.60
CA PHE A 41 1.80 9.00 13.26
C PHE A 41 2.58 10.25 13.70
N ASP A 42 2.19 11.45 13.30
CA ASP A 42 2.75 12.71 13.81
C ASP A 42 2.32 13.02 15.27
N GLN A 43 1.30 12.31 15.75
CA GLN A 43 0.84 12.47 17.13
C GLN A 43 1.79 11.75 18.09
N PRO A 44 2.39 12.48 19.10
CA PRO A 44 3.36 11.90 20.03
C PRO A 44 2.86 10.67 20.78
N GLU A 45 1.59 10.69 21.21
CA GLU A 45 0.97 9.56 21.92
C GLU A 45 0.84 8.30 21.05
N THR A 46 0.52 8.48 19.75
CA THR A 46 0.42 7.37 18.79
C THR A 46 1.78 6.76 18.52
N GLN A 47 2.78 7.62 18.33
CA GLN A 47 4.16 7.22 18.11
C GLN A 47 4.70 6.45 19.31
N GLN A 48 4.50 6.98 20.52
CA GLN A 48 4.95 6.32 21.76
C GLN A 48 4.31 4.93 21.93
N LYS A 49 2.99 4.81 21.80
CA LYS A 49 2.28 3.52 21.90
C LYS A 49 2.77 2.52 20.84
N ALA A 50 3.03 3.00 19.62
CA ALA A 50 3.54 2.15 18.57
C ALA A 50 4.94 1.63 18.88
N VAL A 51 5.83 2.48 19.40
CA VAL A 51 7.18 2.08 19.86
C VAL A 51 7.10 1.11 21.04
N GLU A 52 6.31 1.40 22.06
CA GLU A 52 6.12 0.51 23.22
C GLU A 52 5.68 -0.89 22.80
N LYS A 53 4.78 -0.98 21.83
CA LYS A 53 4.36 -2.27 21.26
C LYS A 53 5.54 -3.02 20.62
N GLN A 54 6.39 -2.34 19.85
CA GLN A 54 7.56 -2.95 19.23
C GLN A 54 8.58 -3.43 20.27
N VAL A 55 8.77 -2.64 21.35
CA VAL A 55 9.62 -3.05 22.49
C VAL A 55 9.09 -4.33 23.13
N GLN A 56 7.78 -4.42 23.39
CA GLN A 56 7.16 -5.62 23.97
C GLN A 56 7.26 -6.83 23.04
N GLU A 57 7.11 -6.64 21.74
CA GLU A 57 7.26 -7.70 20.75
C GLU A 57 8.69 -8.24 20.71
N LEU A 58 9.70 -7.33 20.74
CA LEU A 58 11.09 -7.72 20.79
C LEU A 58 11.43 -8.42 22.11
N GLN A 59 10.96 -7.90 23.26
CA GLN A 59 11.13 -8.54 24.57
C GLN A 59 10.55 -9.96 24.59
N SER A 60 9.33 -10.11 24.06
CA SER A 60 8.67 -11.41 23.94
C SER A 60 9.42 -12.39 23.02
N TYR A 61 10.14 -11.88 22.02
CA TYR A 61 10.99 -12.69 21.15
C TYR A 61 12.24 -13.16 21.88
N ILE A 62 12.90 -12.26 22.65
CA ILE A 62 14.06 -12.56 23.48
C ILE A 62 13.70 -13.63 24.52
N ASP A 63 12.58 -13.43 25.24
CA ASP A 63 12.12 -14.33 26.31
C ASP A 63 11.77 -15.74 25.79
N ARG A 64 11.01 -15.81 24.70
CA ARG A 64 10.61 -17.10 24.11
C ARG A 64 11.78 -17.94 23.63
N ARG A 65 12.89 -17.31 23.23
CA ARG A 65 14.08 -17.97 22.73
C ARG A 65 15.17 -18.13 23.79
N GLY A 66 14.97 -17.52 24.99
CA GLY A 66 15.95 -17.52 26.08
C GLY A 66 17.29 -16.91 25.63
N LEU A 67 17.25 -15.82 24.82
CA LEU A 67 18.44 -15.23 24.24
C LEU A 67 19.32 -14.59 25.32
N SER A 68 20.62 -14.81 25.23
CA SER A 68 21.63 -14.12 26.00
C SER A 68 22.15 -12.90 25.24
N SER A 69 22.75 -11.95 25.94
CA SER A 69 23.39 -10.80 25.31
C SER A 69 24.56 -11.13 24.38
N ARG A 70 24.94 -12.40 24.29
CA ARG A 70 25.94 -12.91 23.35
C ARG A 70 25.31 -13.45 22.06
N ASP A 71 24.01 -13.73 22.09
CA ASP A 71 23.23 -14.28 20.96
C ASP A 71 22.64 -13.20 20.07
N ILE A 72 23.30 -12.05 19.97
CA ILE A 72 22.80 -10.84 19.32
C ILE A 72 22.53 -11.04 17.84
N ASP A 73 23.30 -11.88 17.15
CA ASP A 73 23.13 -12.20 15.74
C ASP A 73 21.74 -12.81 15.44
N LYS A 74 21.11 -13.43 16.45
CA LYS A 74 19.76 -13.99 16.32
C LYS A 74 18.67 -12.93 16.27
N LEU A 75 19.00 -11.67 16.59
CA LEU A 75 18.10 -10.52 16.45
C LEU A 75 17.92 -10.09 14.99
N ASP A 76 18.83 -10.48 14.10
CA ASP A 76 18.72 -10.18 12.67
C ASP A 76 17.44 -10.77 12.07
N ASP A 77 17.06 -11.99 12.47
CA ASP A 77 15.80 -12.61 12.06
C ASP A 77 14.56 -11.79 12.45
N TRP A 78 14.62 -11.11 13.59
CA TRP A 78 13.53 -10.27 14.06
C TRP A 78 13.54 -8.91 13.33
N SER A 79 14.72 -8.30 13.18
CA SER A 79 14.88 -7.00 12.52
C SER A 79 14.46 -7.04 11.06
N VAL A 80 14.81 -8.10 10.32
CA VAL A 80 14.40 -8.28 8.92
C VAL A 80 12.88 -8.40 8.79
N ARG A 81 12.24 -9.13 9.71
CA ARG A 81 10.76 -9.28 9.69
C ARG A 81 10.03 -8.00 10.10
N ASN A 82 10.66 -7.17 10.91
CA ASN A 82 10.11 -5.92 11.42
C ASN A 82 10.88 -4.70 10.87
N GLY A 83 11.15 -4.69 9.55
CA GLY A 83 12.01 -3.71 8.88
C GLY A 83 11.60 -2.24 9.03
N SER A 84 10.36 -1.96 9.48
CA SER A 84 9.91 -0.61 9.84
C SER A 84 10.34 -0.18 11.25
N THR A 85 10.97 -1.10 12.02
CA THR A 85 11.48 -0.84 13.36
C THR A 85 12.99 -0.87 13.33
N MET A 86 13.59 0.26 13.67
CA MET A 86 15.03 0.36 13.85
C MET A 86 15.33 0.45 15.34
N PHE A 87 16.35 -0.26 15.80
CA PHE A 87 16.74 -0.22 17.20
C PHE A 87 18.23 -0.45 17.39
N ILE A 88 18.76 0.12 18.46
CA ILE A 88 20.15 -0.01 18.87
C ILE A 88 20.15 -0.44 20.33
N ILE A 89 20.89 -1.49 20.65
CA ILE A 89 21.00 -2.02 22.01
C ILE A 89 22.38 -1.65 22.58
N TYR A 90 22.36 -1.15 23.81
CA TYR A 90 23.53 -0.74 24.56
C TYR A 90 23.67 -1.53 25.87
N ASP A 91 24.89 -1.90 26.21
CA ASP A 91 25.29 -2.31 27.55
C ASP A 91 26.10 -1.17 28.17
N ARG A 92 25.46 -0.41 29.05
CA ARG A 92 26.00 0.86 29.59
C ARG A 92 26.33 1.85 28.45
N SER A 93 27.62 2.00 28.12
CA SER A 93 28.09 2.88 27.05
C SER A 93 28.57 2.13 25.81
N ARG A 94 28.49 0.81 25.80
CA ARG A 94 28.94 -0.02 24.65
C ARG A 94 27.76 -0.44 23.83
N MET A 95 27.77 -0.12 22.54
CA MET A 95 26.80 -0.65 21.58
C MET A 95 27.03 -2.15 21.42
N LEU A 96 25.96 -2.93 21.62
CA LEU A 96 25.96 -4.38 21.44
C LEU A 96 25.42 -4.76 20.08
N TYR A 97 24.35 -4.07 19.63
CA TYR A 97 23.65 -4.40 18.40
C TYR A 97 23.04 -3.14 17.77
N SER A 98 23.00 -3.11 16.45
CA SER A 98 22.25 -2.14 15.66
C SER A 98 21.57 -2.82 14.50
N SER A 99 20.26 -2.64 14.38
CA SER A 99 19.49 -3.04 13.18
C SER A 99 19.69 -2.07 12.01
N TYR A 100 20.44 -1.00 12.21
CA TYR A 100 20.69 0.01 11.19
C TYR A 100 21.94 -0.34 10.37
N PRO A 101 21.82 -0.66 9.06
CA PRO A 101 22.92 -1.20 8.28
C PRO A 101 24.10 -0.23 8.06
N LEU A 102 23.89 1.07 8.29
CA LEU A 102 24.93 2.10 8.08
C LEU A 102 25.91 2.27 9.25
N VAL A 103 25.64 1.62 10.39
CA VAL A 103 26.46 1.75 11.60
C VAL A 103 27.41 0.57 11.78
N ALA A 104 27.16 -0.58 11.11
CA ALA A 104 27.96 -1.78 11.24
C ALA A 104 29.44 -1.65 10.82
N PRO A 105 29.83 -0.90 9.77
CA PRO A 105 31.23 -0.85 9.34
C PRO A 105 32.14 0.05 10.19
N VAL A 106 31.59 0.91 11.04
CA VAL A 106 32.35 1.93 11.77
C VAL A 106 32.99 1.40 13.08
N TYR A 107 32.59 0.20 13.54
CA TYR A 107 32.90 -0.28 14.88
C TYR A 107 33.94 -1.37 15.00
N GLU A 108 34.55 -1.83 13.91
CA GLU A 108 35.70 -2.76 13.96
C GLU A 108 37.02 -2.09 14.43
N GLY A 109 37.05 -0.80 14.64
CA GLY A 109 38.22 -0.06 15.09
C GLY A 109 37.96 0.89 16.24
N ARG A 110 38.35 0.51 17.46
CA ARG A 110 38.71 1.36 18.60
C ARG A 110 38.38 2.87 18.42
N GLY A 111 37.14 3.28 18.62
CA GLY A 111 36.75 4.69 18.67
C GLY A 111 35.70 4.92 19.76
N ASN A 112 35.84 6.00 20.50
CA ASN A 112 34.88 6.43 21.52
C ASN A 112 33.49 6.56 20.93
N VAL A 113 32.51 6.01 21.61
CA VAL A 113 31.07 5.91 21.27
C VAL A 113 30.38 7.26 20.99
N THR A 114 31.09 8.37 21.15
CA THR A 114 30.56 9.74 21.06
C THR A 114 30.32 10.23 19.61
N GLU A 115 30.85 9.56 18.57
CA GLU A 115 30.83 10.09 17.19
C GLU A 115 29.92 9.38 16.22
N ALA A 116 29.20 8.33 16.62
CA ALA A 116 28.40 7.52 15.69
C ALA A 116 26.95 7.31 16.11
N VAL A 117 26.36 8.26 16.82
CA VAL A 117 24.92 8.41 16.77
C VAL A 117 24.63 8.94 15.36
N PRO A 118 23.87 8.21 14.51
CA PRO A 118 23.42 8.81 13.26
C PRO A 118 22.81 10.14 13.64
N ALA A 119 23.06 11.19 12.87
CA ALA A 119 22.42 12.50 13.01
C ALA A 119 20.90 12.37 12.72
N VAL A 120 20.22 11.58 13.49
CA VAL A 120 18.83 11.76 13.83
C VAL A 120 18.88 13.04 14.62
N SER A 121 18.56 14.13 13.95
CA SER A 121 18.64 15.51 14.39
C SER A 121 18.48 15.58 15.91
N ALA A 122 19.40 16.27 16.59
CA ALA A 122 19.48 16.39 18.04
C ALA A 122 18.20 16.96 18.71
N GLU A 123 17.14 17.15 17.95
CA GLU A 123 15.84 17.67 18.36
C GLU A 123 14.85 16.61 18.84
N HIS A 124 15.10 15.32 18.57
CA HIS A 124 14.20 14.26 19.05
C HIS A 124 14.99 13.28 19.93
N TRP A 125 14.91 13.48 21.22
CA TRP A 125 15.34 12.51 22.24
C TRP A 125 14.55 11.23 22.03
N LEU A 126 15.19 10.20 21.44
CA LEU A 126 14.58 8.88 21.33
C LEU A 126 14.48 8.28 22.74
N PRO A 127 13.29 7.84 23.16
CA PRO A 127 13.12 7.25 24.48
C PRO A 127 13.95 5.97 24.59
N MET A 128 14.59 5.80 25.73
CA MET A 128 15.35 4.60 26.07
C MET A 128 14.43 3.61 26.79
N TYR A 129 14.49 2.37 26.37
CA TYR A 129 13.72 1.26 26.94
C TYR A 129 14.67 0.21 27.50
N SER A 130 14.24 -0.45 28.59
CA SER A 130 14.98 -1.57 29.14
C SER A 130 14.61 -2.85 28.39
N LEU A 131 15.62 -3.67 28.05
CA LEU A 131 15.47 -5.01 27.50
C LEU A 131 16.22 -6.00 28.38
N THR A 132 15.55 -7.08 28.79
CA THR A 132 16.08 -8.12 29.64
C THR A 132 16.48 -9.33 28.81
N PHE A 133 17.76 -9.65 28.80
CA PHE A 133 18.29 -10.89 28.28
C PHE A 133 18.40 -11.93 29.41
N SER A 134 18.64 -13.18 29.08
CA SER A 134 18.78 -14.25 30.09
C SER A 134 19.98 -14.04 31.03
N ASP A 135 20.98 -13.27 30.63
CA ASP A 135 22.23 -13.03 31.36
C ASP A 135 22.34 -11.61 31.95
N LYS A 136 21.61 -10.64 31.42
CA LYS A 136 21.66 -9.24 31.91
C LYS A 136 20.56 -8.37 31.34
N GLU A 137 20.39 -7.22 32.00
CA GLU A 137 19.55 -6.11 31.53
C GLU A 137 20.39 -5.16 30.65
N THR A 138 19.79 -4.66 29.59
CA THR A 138 20.39 -3.75 28.61
C THR A 138 19.44 -2.60 28.30
N THR A 139 19.95 -1.54 27.70
CA THR A 139 19.15 -0.40 27.28
C THR A 139 19.07 -0.37 25.76
N ALA A 140 17.89 -0.08 25.24
CA ALA A 140 17.68 0.02 23.79
C ALA A 140 17.00 1.33 23.42
N MET A 141 17.44 1.90 22.30
CA MET A 141 16.78 3.02 21.63
C MET A 141 16.00 2.47 20.46
N PHE A 142 14.74 2.91 20.31
CA PHE A 142 13.85 2.47 19.23
C PHE A 142 13.42 3.64 18.39
N TYR A 143 13.40 3.42 17.09
CA TYR A 143 12.73 4.24 16.10
C TYR A 143 11.76 3.38 15.30
N TYR A 144 10.51 3.77 15.27
CA TYR A 144 9.48 3.06 14.51
C TYR A 144 8.90 3.96 13.42
N ASN A 145 9.07 3.53 12.17
CA ASN A 145 8.45 4.20 11.04
C ASN A 145 7.06 3.60 10.77
N GLY A 146 6.08 4.08 11.49
CA GLY A 146 4.70 3.61 11.35
C GLY A 146 4.11 3.91 9.97
N VAL A 147 4.51 5.01 9.34
CA VAL A 147 4.05 5.36 7.98
C VAL A 147 4.45 4.26 7.01
N ASP A 148 5.73 3.89 6.96
CA ASP A 148 6.22 2.86 6.03
C ASP A 148 5.60 1.49 6.33
N ALA A 149 5.41 1.15 7.62
CA ALA A 149 4.81 -0.11 8.04
C ALA A 149 3.39 -0.34 7.48
N TYR A 150 2.59 0.72 7.42
CA TYR A 150 1.20 0.64 6.98
C TYR A 150 1.00 1.06 5.54
N TYR A 151 1.85 1.92 4.99
CA TYR A 151 1.71 2.43 3.63
C TYR A 151 1.78 1.31 2.58
N GLY A 152 2.74 0.40 2.69
CA GLY A 152 2.88 -0.73 1.78
C GLY A 152 1.61 -1.59 1.71
N LYS A 153 1.10 -2.03 2.87
CA LYS A 153 -0.15 -2.81 2.97
C LYS A 153 -1.37 -2.03 2.47
N GLY A 154 -1.42 -0.74 2.78
CA GLY A 154 -2.47 0.14 2.29
C GLY A 154 -2.47 0.27 0.77
N CYS A 155 -1.30 0.39 0.16
CA CYS A 155 -1.15 0.42 -1.30
C CYS A 155 -1.57 -0.88 -1.97
N GLU A 156 -1.27 -2.05 -1.38
CA GLU A 156 -1.72 -3.35 -1.87
C GLU A 156 -3.26 -3.43 -1.89
N ILE A 157 -3.92 -3.01 -0.81
CA ILE A 157 -5.38 -2.97 -0.73
C ILE A 157 -5.97 -2.01 -1.77
N LEU A 158 -5.39 -0.80 -1.90
CA LEU A 158 -5.83 0.19 -2.89
C LEU A 158 -5.68 -0.32 -4.33
N LEU A 159 -4.63 -1.08 -4.61
CA LEU A 159 -4.43 -1.69 -5.91
C LEU A 159 -5.53 -2.71 -6.21
N LEU A 160 -5.86 -3.59 -5.26
CA LEU A 160 -6.96 -4.56 -5.41
C LEU A 160 -8.31 -3.86 -5.62
N VAL A 161 -8.60 -2.81 -4.85
CA VAL A 161 -9.83 -2.01 -5.01
C VAL A 161 -9.86 -1.33 -6.37
N SER A 162 -8.75 -0.71 -6.81
CA SER A 162 -8.65 -0.08 -8.13
C SER A 162 -8.87 -1.07 -9.26
N PHE A 163 -8.32 -2.28 -9.12
CA PHE A 163 -8.54 -3.36 -10.09
C PHE A 163 -10.01 -3.79 -10.16
N ALA A 164 -10.71 -3.84 -9.02
CA ALA A 164 -12.14 -4.15 -8.98
C ALA A 164 -13.02 -3.01 -9.55
N LEU A 165 -12.57 -1.76 -9.40
CA LEU A 165 -13.29 -0.59 -9.95
C LEU A 165 -13.20 -0.50 -11.47
N PHE A 166 -12.15 -1.03 -12.09
CA PHE A 166 -11.97 -1.00 -13.54
C PHE A 166 -13.18 -1.62 -14.31
N PRO A 167 -13.58 -2.88 -14.05
CA PRO A 167 -14.74 -3.47 -14.72
C PRO A 167 -16.04 -2.74 -14.34
N LEU A 168 -16.15 -2.22 -13.12
CA LEU A 168 -17.31 -1.43 -12.72
C LEU A 168 -17.46 -0.16 -13.59
N PHE A 169 -16.39 0.61 -13.74
CA PHE A 169 -16.40 1.80 -14.60
C PHE A 169 -16.66 1.44 -16.07
N PHE A 170 -16.08 0.36 -16.55
CA PHE A 170 -16.34 -0.15 -17.91
C PHE A 170 -17.81 -0.51 -18.10
N PHE A 171 -18.40 -1.26 -17.15
CA PHE A 171 -19.81 -1.66 -17.22
C PHE A 171 -20.74 -0.45 -17.17
N LEU A 172 -20.47 0.51 -16.26
CA LEU A 172 -21.25 1.75 -16.18
C LEU A 172 -21.18 2.57 -17.48
N SER A 173 -19.99 2.66 -18.08
CA SER A 173 -19.77 3.38 -19.34
C SER A 173 -20.45 2.70 -20.52
N SER A 174 -20.47 1.38 -20.56
CA SER A 174 -21.04 0.59 -21.66
C SER A 174 -22.55 0.34 -21.56
N ARG A 175 -23.20 0.69 -20.43
CA ARG A 175 -24.66 0.44 -20.20
C ARG A 175 -25.58 0.89 -21.33
N LYS A 176 -25.28 2.03 -21.95
CA LYS A 176 -26.11 2.55 -23.08
C LYS A 176 -26.02 1.66 -24.30
N ILE A 177 -24.80 1.22 -24.66
CA ILE A 177 -24.57 0.33 -25.81
C ILE A 177 -25.20 -1.04 -25.55
N ILE A 178 -24.99 -1.59 -24.35
CA ILE A 178 -25.57 -2.90 -23.97
C ILE A 178 -27.10 -2.86 -24.06
N ARG A 179 -27.73 -1.81 -23.52
CA ARG A 179 -29.19 -1.65 -23.59
C ARG A 179 -29.69 -1.58 -25.04
N TYR A 180 -28.98 -0.85 -25.92
CA TYR A 180 -29.35 -0.74 -27.31
C TYR A 180 -29.22 -2.07 -28.05
N ILE A 181 -28.17 -2.84 -27.81
CA ILE A 181 -27.99 -4.19 -28.36
C ILE A 181 -29.14 -5.10 -27.91
N LEU A 182 -29.51 -5.09 -26.66
CA LEU A 182 -30.59 -5.90 -26.09
C LEU A 182 -31.95 -5.50 -26.71
N LEU A 183 -32.22 -4.20 -26.89
CA LEU A 183 -33.42 -3.69 -27.51
C LEU A 183 -33.50 -4.17 -29.00
N LEU A 184 -32.44 -3.98 -29.76
CA LEU A 184 -32.37 -4.39 -31.16
C LEU A 184 -32.53 -5.92 -31.32
N SER A 185 -31.91 -6.70 -30.44
CA SER A 185 -32.08 -8.16 -30.41
C SER A 185 -33.54 -8.58 -30.16
N GLY A 186 -34.24 -7.86 -29.27
CA GLY A 186 -35.66 -8.11 -28.99
C GLY A 186 -36.55 -7.75 -30.19
N GLU A 187 -36.28 -6.64 -30.87
CA GLU A 187 -37.00 -6.22 -32.08
C GLU A 187 -36.81 -7.22 -33.24
N ILE A 188 -35.58 -7.70 -33.45
CA ILE A 188 -35.27 -8.74 -34.46
C ILE A 188 -36.03 -10.05 -34.11
N GLN A 189 -36.05 -10.44 -32.84
CA GLN A 189 -36.74 -11.66 -32.41
C GLN A 189 -38.26 -11.56 -32.62
N ALA A 190 -38.87 -10.35 -32.46
CA ALA A 190 -40.27 -10.12 -32.76
C ALA A 190 -40.57 -10.32 -34.27
N MET A 191 -39.68 -9.82 -35.13
CA MET A 191 -39.78 -10.02 -36.59
C MET A 191 -39.64 -11.51 -37.01
N GLU A 192 -38.69 -12.24 -36.37
CA GLU A 192 -38.56 -13.70 -36.58
C GLU A 192 -39.81 -14.46 -36.13
N GLY A 193 -40.53 -13.94 -35.10
CA GLY A 193 -41.80 -14.49 -34.62
C GLY A 193 -43.00 -14.24 -35.55
N GLY A 194 -42.81 -13.52 -36.67
CA GLY A 194 -43.83 -13.29 -37.72
C GLY A 194 -44.41 -11.87 -37.75
N ASP A 195 -43.99 -10.98 -36.87
CA ASP A 195 -44.37 -9.56 -36.88
C ASP A 195 -43.41 -8.76 -37.78
N LEU A 196 -43.60 -8.91 -39.10
CA LEU A 196 -42.74 -8.29 -40.12
C LEU A 196 -42.89 -6.77 -40.21
N ASP A 197 -43.97 -6.20 -39.65
CA ASP A 197 -44.20 -4.77 -39.62
C ASP A 197 -43.65 -4.11 -38.33
N HIS A 198 -42.94 -4.87 -37.49
CA HIS A 198 -42.38 -4.36 -36.25
C HIS A 198 -41.35 -3.24 -36.53
N PRO A 199 -41.52 -2.03 -35.94
CA PRO A 199 -40.61 -0.92 -36.19
C PRO A 199 -39.28 -1.18 -35.51
N ILE A 200 -38.17 -1.11 -36.25
CA ILE A 200 -36.82 -1.21 -35.71
C ILE A 200 -36.37 0.18 -35.22
N THR A 201 -35.94 0.29 -33.96
CA THR A 201 -35.46 1.52 -33.37
C THR A 201 -34.03 1.83 -33.81
N ILE A 202 -33.85 2.77 -34.74
CA ILE A 202 -32.52 3.22 -35.17
C ILE A 202 -31.99 4.24 -34.15
N GLN A 203 -30.91 3.88 -33.44
CA GLN A 203 -30.30 4.77 -32.47
C GLN A 203 -28.78 4.91 -32.69
N GLY A 204 -28.31 6.12 -32.91
CA GLY A 204 -26.90 6.42 -33.16
C GLY A 204 -26.54 6.50 -34.62
N ASP A 205 -25.25 6.49 -34.93
CA ASP A 205 -24.66 6.68 -36.25
C ASP A 205 -23.50 5.69 -36.49
N ASP A 206 -23.50 4.56 -35.78
CA ASP A 206 -22.47 3.52 -35.84
C ASP A 206 -22.95 2.28 -36.61
N GLU A 207 -22.15 1.23 -36.62
CA GLU A 207 -22.44 -0.02 -37.30
C GLU A 207 -23.75 -0.69 -36.83
N LEU A 208 -24.16 -0.43 -35.55
CA LEU A 208 -25.44 -0.94 -35.06
C LEU A 208 -26.63 -0.19 -35.68
N ALA A 209 -26.51 1.12 -35.91
CA ALA A 209 -27.53 1.89 -36.61
C ALA A 209 -27.64 1.46 -38.08
N LEU A 210 -26.51 1.09 -38.72
CA LEU A 210 -26.51 0.56 -40.08
C LEU A 210 -27.15 -0.83 -40.15
N LEU A 211 -27.03 -1.65 -39.11
CA LEU A 211 -27.66 -2.96 -39.03
C LEU A 211 -29.18 -2.87 -38.87
N ALA A 212 -29.69 -1.77 -38.31
CA ALA A 212 -31.09 -1.50 -38.04
C ALA A 212 -31.83 -0.84 -39.22
N THR A 213 -31.14 -0.56 -40.33
CA THR A 213 -31.70 -0.01 -41.57
C THR A 213 -31.93 -1.08 -42.61
#